data_646c71dee05412c8c790280d6aa109a3
#
_entry.id   646c71dee05412c8c790280d6aa109a3
#
_cell.length_a   1.000
_cell.length_b   1.000
_cell.length_c   1.000
_cell.angle_alpha   90.00
_cell.angle_beta   90.00
_cell.angle_gamma   90.00
#
_symmetry.space_group_name_H-M   'P 1'
#
loop_
_entity.id
_entity.type
_entity.pdbx_description
1 polymer ?
#
loop_
_entity_poly.entity_id
_entity_poly.type
_entity_poly.pdbx_seq_one_letter_code
_entity_poly.pdbx_strand_id
1 'polypeptide(L)'
;MRRGVLAALTALVLLGGAACSSTDTSSVGDSPSSSPSTSPGNSPSSTPSSNTKPANSQAGGTAVEANAKVDRIVDGDKLIAYVGGQRERVRLIGINTPESVDPDRPVMCFGKEASHHLEELVPPGTPIRIERDVEPRDKYGRVLGYIYRASDGLFVNLAQVTDGFANQYTFPPNVAHVNDFKKAASQARANGTGLRGACPLPFQK
;
A
#
# COMPACT_ATOMS: atom_id res chain seq x y z
N MET A 1 28.27 44.03 21.86
CA MET A 1 27.60 45.33 21.83
C MET A 1 26.73 45.43 20.58
N ARG A 2 25.53 45.96 20.70
CA ARG A 2 24.40 46.23 19.75
C ARG A 2 23.48 45.00 19.62
N ARG A 3 22.32 44.91 20.34
CA ARG A 3 21.07 45.67 20.28
C ARG A 3 20.54 45.68 18.84
N GLY A 4 19.42 45.08 18.50
CA GLY A 4 18.08 45.07 18.94
C GLY A 4 17.27 45.25 17.67
N VAL A 5 16.12 44.66 17.51
CA VAL A 5 14.85 45.32 17.23
C VAL A 5 13.74 44.27 17.18
N LEU A 6 12.81 44.39 18.10
CA LEU A 6 11.45 43.87 18.05
C LEU A 6 10.65 44.58 16.96
N ALA A 7 9.81 43.85 16.26
CA ALA A 7 8.61 44.41 15.65
C ALA A 7 7.46 43.41 15.79
N ALA A 8 6.58 43.75 16.69
CA ALA A 8 5.24 43.19 16.79
C ALA A 8 4.31 43.99 15.85
N LEU A 9 3.43 43.30 15.16
CA LEU A 9 2.23 43.93 14.59
C LEU A 9 1.03 42.99 14.70
N THR A 10 0.08 43.51 15.35
CA THR A 10 -1.27 43.22 15.77
C THR A 10 -2.27 42.86 14.67
N ALA A 11 -3.10 41.89 15.01
CA ALA A 11 -4.55 41.70 14.81
C ALA A 11 -5.30 42.37 13.65
N LEU A 12 -6.14 41.56 12.97
CA LEU A 12 -7.50 41.99 12.67
C LEU A 12 -8.45 40.77 12.57
N VAL A 13 -9.43 40.78 13.47
CA VAL A 13 -10.63 39.93 13.51
C VAL A 13 -11.65 40.51 12.55
N LEU A 14 -12.29 39.70 11.73
CA LEU A 14 -13.58 39.99 11.12
C LEU A 14 -14.51 38.78 11.24
N LEU A 15 -15.52 38.96 12.12
CA LEU A 15 -16.75 38.17 12.17
C LEU A 15 -17.62 38.48 10.95
N GLY A 16 -18.22 37.48 10.38
CA GLY A 16 -19.30 37.62 9.41
C GLY A 16 -20.13 36.36 9.39
N GLY A 17 -21.20 36.33 10.15
CA GLY A 17 -22.22 35.31 10.13
C GLY A 17 -23.28 35.56 9.08
N ALA A 18 -23.89 34.50 8.56
CA ALA A 18 -25.25 34.51 8.03
C ALA A 18 -25.84 33.11 8.09
N ALA A 19 -26.92 32.98 8.83
CA ALA A 19 -27.81 31.84 8.89
C ALA A 19 -28.95 32.04 7.88
N CYS A 20 -29.47 30.92 7.33
CA CYS A 20 -30.84 30.73 6.83
C CYS A 20 -31.04 29.24 6.68
N SER A 21 -31.79 28.56 7.53
CA SER A 21 -33.23 28.35 7.64
C SER A 21 -33.89 27.54 6.53
N SER A 22 -34.24 26.32 6.91
CA SER A 22 -35.51 25.58 6.78
C SER A 22 -36.21 25.46 5.44
N THR A 23 -36.58 24.24 5.05
CA THR A 23 -38.01 23.86 4.95
C THR A 23 -38.16 22.33 4.88
N ASP A 24 -39.02 21.81 5.75
CA ASP A 24 -39.72 20.53 5.75
C ASP A 24 -40.53 20.30 4.48
N THR A 25 -40.65 19.08 4.02
CA THR A 25 -41.95 18.59 3.52
C THR A 25 -42.02 17.05 3.65
N SER A 26 -42.88 16.60 4.54
CA SER A 26 -43.39 15.27 4.71
C SER A 26 -44.25 14.84 3.53
N SER A 27 -44.21 13.60 3.14
CA SER A 27 -45.35 12.90 2.53
C SER A 27 -45.36 11.43 2.93
N VAL A 28 -46.44 11.10 3.61
CA VAL A 28 -46.93 9.78 4.02
C VAL A 28 -47.67 9.14 2.84
N GLY A 29 -47.63 7.78 2.75
CA GLY A 29 -48.41 6.99 1.79
C GLY A 29 -48.01 5.52 1.92
N ASP A 30 -48.65 4.86 2.78
CA ASP A 30 -49.60 3.75 2.92
C ASP A 30 -49.25 2.44 2.19
N SER A 31 -49.18 1.40 3.01
CA SER A 31 -49.32 -0.03 2.66
C SER A 31 -50.81 -0.36 2.35
N PRO A 32 -51.20 -1.53 1.76
CA PRO A 32 -50.99 -2.83 2.39
C PRO A 32 -50.94 -4.09 1.48
N SER A 33 -50.39 -5.19 2.09
CA SER A 33 -50.94 -6.58 2.17
C SER A 33 -51.13 -7.39 0.91
N SER A 34 -50.47 -8.54 0.87
CA SER A 34 -51.08 -9.90 0.96
C SER A 34 -50.09 -11.02 0.65
N SER A 35 -49.93 -11.90 1.60
CA SER A 35 -49.52 -13.32 1.44
C SER A 35 -50.78 -14.17 1.20
N PRO A 36 -50.73 -15.51 1.00
CA PRO A 36 -49.68 -16.53 0.94
C PRO A 36 -49.82 -17.57 -0.17
N SER A 37 -48.88 -18.49 -0.39
CA SER A 37 -49.14 -19.93 -0.56
C SER A 37 -47.91 -20.77 -0.92
N THR A 38 -47.66 -21.71 -0.05
CA THR A 38 -47.34 -23.16 -0.18
C THR A 38 -46.05 -23.60 -0.91
N SER A 39 -45.22 -24.22 -0.09
CA SER A 39 -44.25 -25.33 -0.35
C SER A 39 -44.93 -26.58 -0.94
N PRO A 40 -44.24 -27.67 -1.41
CA PRO A 40 -42.93 -28.17 -0.96
C PRO A 40 -42.04 -28.84 -2.04
N GLY A 41 -40.78 -29.12 -1.69
CA GLY A 41 -40.12 -30.37 -2.10
C GLY A 41 -38.95 -30.26 -3.07
N ASN A 42 -37.75 -30.37 -2.64
CA ASN A 42 -36.75 -31.43 -2.75
C ASN A 42 -35.32 -30.91 -2.59
N SER A 43 -34.67 -31.36 -1.56
CA SER A 43 -33.21 -31.51 -1.46
C SER A 43 -32.79 -32.86 -2.08
N PRO A 44 -31.47 -33.16 -2.30
CA PRO A 44 -30.24 -32.39 -2.20
C PRO A 44 -29.33 -32.55 -3.45
N SER A 45 -28.42 -31.62 -3.67
CA SER A 45 -27.21 -31.96 -4.39
C SER A 45 -26.07 -31.09 -3.87
N SER A 46 -25.21 -31.74 -3.14
CA SER A 46 -23.93 -31.26 -2.67
C SER A 46 -22.99 -30.99 -3.85
N THR A 47 -22.68 -29.72 -4.06
CA THR A 47 -21.57 -29.36 -4.93
C THR A 47 -20.50 -28.70 -4.06
N PRO A 48 -19.26 -29.19 -4.03
CA PRO A 48 -18.20 -28.56 -3.27
C PRO A 48 -17.92 -27.18 -3.87
N SER A 49 -18.06 -26.16 -3.03
CA SER A 49 -17.63 -24.80 -3.33
C SER A 49 -16.13 -24.83 -3.51
N SER A 50 -15.69 -24.89 -4.75
CA SER A 50 -14.30 -24.61 -5.12
C SER A 50 -14.05 -23.14 -4.84
N ASN A 51 -13.40 -22.90 -3.72
CA ASN A 51 -12.84 -21.63 -3.34
C ASN A 51 -11.72 -21.32 -4.32
N THR A 52 -12.06 -20.80 -5.49
CA THR A 52 -11.11 -20.32 -6.48
C THR A 52 -10.56 -19.00 -5.93
N LYS A 53 -9.45 -19.09 -5.21
CA LYS A 53 -8.54 -17.97 -4.98
C LYS A 53 -8.33 -17.30 -6.34
N PRO A 54 -8.56 -15.98 -6.50
CA PRO A 54 -8.26 -15.32 -7.75
C PRO A 54 -6.78 -15.52 -8.04
N ALA A 55 -6.49 -16.28 -9.09
CA ALA A 55 -5.15 -16.38 -9.63
C ALA A 55 -4.79 -14.99 -10.17
N ASN A 56 -4.06 -14.23 -9.37
CA ASN A 56 -3.43 -13.01 -9.83
C ASN A 56 -2.41 -13.42 -10.90
N SER A 57 -2.77 -13.21 -12.17
CA SER A 57 -1.87 -13.43 -13.31
C SER A 57 -0.83 -12.33 -13.32
N GLN A 58 0.12 -12.41 -12.38
CA GLN A 58 1.35 -11.66 -12.48
C GLN A 58 2.14 -12.25 -13.64
N ALA A 59 2.43 -11.44 -14.64
CA ALA A 59 3.32 -11.79 -15.73
C ALA A 59 4.67 -12.20 -15.12
N GLY A 60 4.87 -13.50 -14.95
CA GLY A 60 6.13 -14.07 -14.53
C GLY A 60 7.16 -13.70 -15.57
N GLY A 61 8.16 -12.94 -15.15
CA GLY A 61 9.33 -12.66 -15.96
C GLY A 61 10.20 -13.89 -16.07
N THR A 62 11.25 -13.80 -16.87
CA THR A 62 12.31 -14.83 -16.91
C THR A 62 13.06 -14.83 -15.58
N ALA A 63 13.41 -16.01 -15.05
CA ALA A 63 14.27 -16.15 -13.89
C ALA A 63 15.54 -15.28 -14.02
N VAL A 64 15.93 -14.64 -12.91
CA VAL A 64 17.09 -13.73 -12.87
C VAL A 64 18.15 -14.24 -11.88
N GLU A 65 19.41 -13.91 -12.12
CA GLU A 65 20.49 -14.28 -11.23
C GLU A 65 20.34 -13.57 -9.87
N ALA A 66 20.34 -14.36 -8.79
CA ALA A 66 20.28 -13.83 -7.43
C ALA A 66 21.62 -13.22 -6.99
N ASN A 67 21.56 -12.08 -6.28
CA ASN A 67 22.73 -11.50 -5.60
C ASN A 67 22.51 -11.31 -4.10
N ALA A 68 21.36 -11.76 -3.60
CA ALA A 68 21.00 -11.68 -2.19
C ALA A 68 19.99 -12.78 -1.81
N LYS A 69 19.78 -12.97 -0.50
CA LYS A 69 18.81 -13.90 0.06
C LYS A 69 18.06 -13.23 1.20
N VAL A 70 16.74 -13.31 1.18
CA VAL A 70 15.89 -12.73 2.24
C VAL A 70 16.15 -13.42 3.58
N ASP A 71 16.40 -12.64 4.63
CA ASP A 71 16.47 -13.10 6.00
C ASP A 71 15.09 -13.00 6.67
N ARG A 72 14.48 -11.82 6.65
CA ARG A 72 13.13 -11.57 7.17
C ARG A 72 12.52 -10.28 6.63
N ILE A 73 11.21 -10.19 6.66
CA ILE A 73 10.48 -8.96 6.40
C ILE A 73 10.45 -8.11 7.67
N VAL A 74 10.53 -6.79 7.52
CA VAL A 74 10.44 -5.81 8.61
C VAL A 74 9.14 -5.02 8.50
N ASP A 75 8.80 -4.59 7.29
CA ASP A 75 7.63 -3.77 6.97
C ASP A 75 7.27 -3.95 5.49
N GLY A 76 6.18 -3.41 5.03
CA GLY A 76 5.72 -3.62 3.64
C GLY A 76 6.69 -3.14 2.56
N ASP A 77 7.67 -2.31 2.91
CA ASP A 77 8.71 -1.80 2.01
C ASP A 77 10.13 -1.92 2.57
N LYS A 78 10.30 -2.75 3.61
CA LYS A 78 11.58 -2.94 4.30
C LYS A 78 11.81 -4.42 4.60
N LEU A 79 12.99 -4.91 4.29
CA LEU A 79 13.41 -6.27 4.65
C LEU A 79 14.87 -6.31 5.11
N ILE A 80 15.24 -7.42 5.71
CA ILE A 80 16.64 -7.79 5.95
C ILE A 80 17.02 -8.86 4.94
N ALA A 81 18.20 -8.74 4.35
CA ALA A 81 18.74 -9.73 3.42
C ALA A 81 20.24 -9.94 3.64
N TYR A 82 20.71 -11.12 3.26
CA TYR A 82 22.15 -11.37 3.13
C TYR A 82 22.58 -10.94 1.72
N VAL A 83 23.46 -9.94 1.65
CA VAL A 83 24.02 -9.37 0.42
C VAL A 83 25.54 -9.56 0.46
N GLY A 84 26.10 -10.38 -0.43
CA GLY A 84 27.52 -10.70 -0.40
C GLY A 84 27.97 -11.33 0.93
N GLY A 85 27.09 -12.08 1.58
CA GLY A 85 27.34 -12.71 2.89
C GLY A 85 27.13 -11.77 4.11
N GLN A 86 26.89 -10.50 3.91
CA GLN A 86 26.62 -9.52 4.97
C GLN A 86 25.12 -9.34 5.18
N ARG A 87 24.69 -9.27 6.43
CA ARG A 87 23.30 -9.01 6.80
C ARG A 87 22.99 -7.53 6.71
N GLU A 88 22.16 -7.15 5.73
CA GLU A 88 21.88 -5.77 5.37
C GLU A 88 20.40 -5.41 5.56
N ARG A 89 20.14 -4.17 5.95
CA ARG A 89 18.80 -3.59 5.91
C ARG A 89 18.54 -3.06 4.52
N VAL A 90 17.46 -3.51 3.89
CA VAL A 90 17.08 -3.13 2.54
C VAL A 90 15.79 -2.33 2.56
N ARG A 91 15.77 -1.21 1.84
CA ARG A 91 14.60 -0.37 1.59
C ARG A 91 14.22 -0.48 0.11
N LEU A 92 13.02 -0.95 -0.14
CA LEU A 92 12.44 -0.99 -1.48
C LEU A 92 12.17 0.44 -1.95
N ILE A 93 12.81 0.88 -3.02
CA ILE A 93 12.67 2.24 -3.56
C ILE A 93 11.55 2.36 -4.59
N GLY A 94 11.11 3.60 -4.85
CA GLY A 94 10.00 3.88 -5.76
C GLY A 94 8.61 3.71 -5.14
N ILE A 95 8.53 3.15 -3.94
CA ILE A 95 7.28 2.84 -3.23
C ILE A 95 7.32 3.30 -1.77
N ASN A 96 6.14 3.43 -1.17
CA ASN A 96 5.95 3.63 0.27
C ASN A 96 4.70 2.90 0.75
N THR A 97 4.83 2.13 1.82
CA THR A 97 3.72 1.43 2.46
C THR A 97 3.27 2.17 3.72
N PRO A 98 2.04 1.92 4.20
CA PRO A 98 1.66 2.33 5.54
C PRO A 98 2.58 1.69 6.58
N GLU A 99 2.96 2.45 7.60
CA GLU A 99 3.91 2.02 8.64
C GLU A 99 3.25 1.03 9.60
N SER A 100 3.95 -0.07 9.91
CA SER A 100 3.45 -1.11 10.81
C SER A 100 4.31 -1.36 12.05
N VAL A 101 5.54 -0.84 12.09
CA VAL A 101 6.54 -1.21 13.10
C VAL A 101 7.22 -0.01 13.79
N ASP A 102 6.80 1.22 13.53
CA ASP A 102 7.33 2.41 14.19
C ASP A 102 6.87 2.42 15.67
N PRO A 103 7.78 2.37 16.67
CA PRO A 103 7.40 2.35 18.06
C PRO A 103 6.75 3.66 18.54
N ASP A 104 7.01 4.76 17.84
CA ASP A 104 6.54 6.10 18.20
C ASP A 104 5.22 6.47 17.50
N ARG A 105 4.67 5.58 16.70
CA ARG A 105 3.45 5.79 15.92
C ARG A 105 2.50 4.60 16.00
N PRO A 106 1.19 4.84 16.01
CA PRO A 106 0.22 3.75 15.88
C PRO A 106 0.40 3.06 14.52
N VAL A 107 0.13 1.75 14.50
CA VAL A 107 0.06 0.99 13.24
C VAL A 107 -0.93 1.67 12.30
N MET A 108 -0.47 2.02 11.12
CA MET A 108 -1.31 2.65 10.11
C MET A 108 -2.27 1.62 9.48
N CYS A 109 -3.44 2.10 9.04
CA CYS A 109 -4.36 1.28 8.27
C CYS A 109 -3.64 0.61 7.11
N PHE A 110 -3.82 -0.70 6.96
CA PHE A 110 -3.20 -1.53 5.93
C PHE A 110 -1.68 -1.77 6.07
N GLY A 111 -1.06 -1.37 7.19
CA GLY A 111 0.39 -1.55 7.39
C GLY A 111 0.78 -3.02 7.57
N LYS A 112 0.02 -3.76 8.39
CA LYS A 112 0.27 -5.20 8.60
C LYS A 112 0.01 -6.01 7.35
N GLU A 113 -1.03 -5.68 6.61
CA GLU A 113 -1.39 -6.32 5.35
C GLU A 113 -0.30 -6.12 4.30
N ALA A 114 0.27 -4.91 4.21
CA ALA A 114 1.38 -4.62 3.31
C ALA A 114 2.65 -5.42 3.66
N SER A 115 2.94 -5.57 4.96
CA SER A 115 4.07 -6.38 5.43
C SER A 115 3.87 -7.86 5.13
N HIS A 116 2.66 -8.37 5.37
CA HIS A 116 2.31 -9.77 5.09
C HIS A 116 2.38 -10.07 3.58
N HIS A 117 1.86 -9.16 2.74
CA HIS A 117 1.95 -9.31 1.29
C HIS A 117 3.41 -9.36 0.79
N LEU A 118 4.30 -8.51 1.34
CA LEU A 118 5.72 -8.60 1.01
C LEU A 118 6.30 -9.95 1.41
N GLU A 119 5.90 -10.51 2.55
CA GLU A 119 6.34 -11.84 3.00
C GLU A 119 5.80 -12.95 2.10
N GLU A 120 4.57 -12.84 1.59
CA GLU A 120 4.03 -13.78 0.61
C GLU A 120 4.80 -13.74 -0.73
N LEU A 121 5.21 -12.55 -1.17
CA LEU A 121 5.98 -12.40 -2.41
C LEU A 121 7.40 -12.96 -2.28
N VAL A 122 8.07 -12.70 -1.16
CA VAL A 122 9.47 -13.08 -0.91
C VAL A 122 9.68 -13.55 0.53
N PRO A 123 9.17 -14.76 0.90
CA PRO A 123 9.33 -15.30 2.24
C PRO A 123 10.81 -15.45 2.63
N PRO A 124 11.11 -15.58 3.93
CA PRO A 124 12.46 -15.85 4.42
C PRO A 124 13.12 -17.01 3.67
N GLY A 125 14.37 -16.84 3.29
CA GLY A 125 15.11 -17.83 2.51
C GLY A 125 15.01 -17.67 0.98
N THR A 126 14.13 -16.79 0.48
CA THR A 126 13.96 -16.55 -0.95
C THR A 126 15.22 -15.92 -1.56
N PRO A 127 15.78 -16.50 -2.64
CA PRO A 127 16.79 -15.84 -3.45
C PRO A 127 16.19 -14.65 -4.20
N ILE A 128 16.85 -13.50 -4.11
CA ILE A 128 16.42 -12.26 -4.76
C ILE A 128 17.57 -11.60 -5.49
N ARG A 129 17.24 -10.80 -6.51
CA ARG A 129 18.15 -9.85 -7.12
C ARG A 129 17.80 -8.45 -6.61
N ILE A 130 18.76 -7.78 -6.05
CA ILE A 130 18.70 -6.35 -5.70
C ILE A 130 19.36 -5.58 -6.84
N GLU A 131 18.57 -4.80 -7.56
CA GLU A 131 19.03 -3.86 -8.56
C GLU A 131 19.11 -2.46 -7.94
N ARG A 132 20.25 -1.81 -8.11
CA ARG A 132 20.50 -0.46 -7.57
C ARG A 132 20.18 0.59 -8.62
N ASP A 133 19.81 1.76 -8.15
CA ASP A 133 19.73 2.97 -8.96
C ASP A 133 20.95 3.87 -8.66
N VAL A 134 20.82 5.17 -8.83
CA VAL A 134 21.91 6.15 -8.68
C VAL A 134 22.50 6.15 -7.27
N GLU A 135 21.66 6.25 -6.25
CA GLU A 135 22.07 6.24 -4.84
C GLU A 135 21.88 4.85 -4.23
N PRO A 136 22.96 4.15 -3.87
CA PRO A 136 22.88 2.76 -3.42
C PRO A 136 22.51 2.60 -1.95
N ARG A 137 22.65 3.65 -1.14
CA ARG A 137 22.31 3.65 0.30
C ARG A 137 21.74 5.00 0.72
N ASP A 138 20.87 4.97 1.72
CA ASP A 138 20.38 6.20 2.33
C ASP A 138 21.23 6.67 3.52
N LYS A 139 20.85 7.81 4.08
CA LYS A 139 21.51 8.41 5.24
C LYS A 139 21.50 7.54 6.51
N TYR A 140 20.67 6.51 6.56
CA TYR A 140 20.58 5.54 7.65
C TYR A 140 21.40 4.27 7.38
N GLY A 141 22.14 4.24 6.26
CA GLY A 141 22.95 3.12 5.83
C GLY A 141 22.17 1.94 5.23
N ARG A 142 20.85 2.09 4.97
CA ARG A 142 20.06 1.02 4.33
C ARG A 142 20.43 0.90 2.85
N VAL A 143 20.52 -0.32 2.36
CA VAL A 143 20.65 -0.60 0.93
C VAL A 143 19.34 -0.18 0.25
N LEU A 144 19.46 0.64 -0.79
CA LEU A 144 18.34 1.06 -1.62
C LEU A 144 18.29 0.20 -2.88
N GLY A 145 17.12 -0.34 -3.23
CA GLY A 145 17.04 -1.20 -4.40
C GLY A 145 15.65 -1.51 -4.91
N TYR A 146 15.63 -1.92 -6.15
CA TYR A 146 14.54 -2.61 -6.80
C TYR A 146 14.75 -4.11 -6.62
N ILE A 147 13.74 -4.80 -6.13
CA ILE A 147 13.83 -6.21 -5.74
C ILE A 147 13.13 -7.07 -6.78
N TYR A 148 13.83 -8.07 -7.27
CA TYR A 148 13.28 -9.09 -8.14
C TYR A 148 13.38 -10.45 -7.46
N ARG A 149 12.30 -11.25 -7.49
CA ARG A 149 12.32 -12.64 -7.05
C ARG A 149 13.09 -13.45 -8.08
N ALA A 150 14.13 -14.18 -7.67
CA ALA A 150 15.06 -14.79 -8.61
C ALA A 150 14.43 -15.92 -9.43
N SER A 151 13.48 -16.67 -8.87
CA SER A 151 12.87 -17.84 -9.51
C SER A 151 12.08 -17.55 -10.78
N ASP A 152 11.49 -16.36 -10.88
CA ASP A 152 10.56 -15.98 -11.94
C ASP A 152 10.71 -14.53 -12.41
N GLY A 153 11.67 -13.78 -11.86
CA GLY A 153 11.90 -12.39 -12.22
C GLY A 153 10.78 -11.43 -11.80
N LEU A 154 9.90 -11.83 -10.86
CA LEU A 154 8.84 -10.96 -10.38
C LEU A 154 9.43 -9.66 -9.81
N PHE A 155 9.00 -8.51 -10.33
CA PHE A 155 9.38 -7.20 -9.81
C PHE A 155 8.56 -6.88 -8.54
N VAL A 156 9.12 -7.16 -7.38
CA VAL A 156 8.44 -7.12 -6.07
C VAL A 156 7.95 -5.73 -5.72
N ASN A 157 8.75 -4.68 -5.95
CA ASN A 157 8.35 -3.30 -5.70
C ASN A 157 7.10 -2.94 -6.51
N LEU A 158 7.06 -3.34 -7.79
CA LEU A 158 5.93 -3.05 -8.67
C LEU A 158 4.69 -3.86 -8.26
N ALA A 159 4.86 -5.12 -7.88
CA ALA A 159 3.77 -5.96 -7.38
C ALA A 159 3.09 -5.34 -6.16
N GLN A 160 3.86 -4.85 -5.18
CA GLN A 160 3.32 -4.13 -4.02
C GLN A 160 2.40 -2.96 -4.41
N VAL A 161 2.74 -2.22 -5.47
CA VAL A 161 1.91 -1.09 -5.95
C VAL A 161 0.71 -1.58 -6.76
N THR A 162 0.91 -2.53 -7.67
CA THR A 162 -0.13 -3.08 -8.54
C THR A 162 -1.25 -3.74 -7.74
N ASP A 163 -0.87 -4.49 -6.71
CA ASP A 163 -1.79 -5.21 -5.82
C ASP A 163 -2.37 -4.29 -4.72
N GLY A 164 -2.00 -3.01 -4.73
CA GLY A 164 -2.58 -1.98 -3.87
C GLY A 164 -2.05 -1.96 -2.44
N PHE A 165 -0.91 -2.61 -2.14
CA PHE A 165 -0.30 -2.63 -0.81
C PHE A 165 0.70 -1.49 -0.57
N ALA A 166 1.10 -0.78 -1.64
CA ALA A 166 1.98 0.37 -1.56
C ALA A 166 1.48 1.57 -2.37
N ASN A 167 1.90 2.75 -1.96
CA ASN A 167 1.81 3.96 -2.77
C ASN A 167 3.07 4.12 -3.61
N GLN A 168 2.92 4.72 -4.80
CA GLN A 168 4.08 5.23 -5.52
C GLN A 168 4.72 6.36 -4.70
N TYR A 169 6.05 6.31 -4.58
CA TYR A 169 6.83 7.33 -3.89
C TYR A 169 8.17 7.54 -4.59
N THR A 170 8.36 8.72 -5.19
CA THR A 170 9.59 9.06 -5.89
C THR A 170 10.51 9.86 -4.98
N PHE A 171 11.74 9.40 -4.83
CA PHE A 171 12.78 10.11 -4.10
C PHE A 171 14.05 10.21 -4.97
N PRO A 172 14.30 11.37 -5.60
CA PRO A 172 15.50 11.56 -6.39
C PRO A 172 16.76 11.34 -5.55
N PRO A 173 17.86 10.83 -6.15
CA PRO A 173 18.06 10.62 -7.59
C PRO A 173 17.54 9.28 -8.14
N ASN A 174 16.93 8.41 -7.31
CA ASN A 174 16.50 7.08 -7.69
C ASN A 174 15.12 7.14 -8.36
N VAL A 175 15.09 7.14 -9.68
CA VAL A 175 13.87 7.42 -10.47
C VAL A 175 13.66 6.46 -11.66
N ALA A 176 14.49 5.42 -11.83
CA ALA A 176 14.49 4.58 -13.01
C ALA A 176 13.09 4.03 -13.40
N HIS A 177 12.28 3.60 -12.43
CA HIS A 177 10.96 2.99 -12.66
C HIS A 177 9.77 3.91 -12.31
N VAL A 178 9.98 5.23 -12.25
CA VAL A 178 8.94 6.17 -11.79
C VAL A 178 7.65 6.10 -12.61
N ASN A 179 7.74 5.88 -13.92
CA ASN A 179 6.58 5.83 -14.81
C ASN A 179 5.77 4.55 -14.60
N ASP A 180 6.43 3.41 -14.37
CA ASP A 180 5.79 2.13 -14.10
C ASP A 180 5.02 2.20 -12.78
N PHE A 181 5.63 2.74 -11.73
CA PHE A 181 4.97 2.93 -10.43
C PHE A 181 3.78 3.90 -10.51
N LYS A 182 3.90 5.00 -11.25
CA LYS A 182 2.77 5.94 -11.46
C LYS A 182 1.61 5.27 -12.17
N LYS A 183 1.88 4.50 -13.22
CA LYS A 183 0.86 3.76 -13.96
C LYS A 183 0.17 2.73 -13.08
N ALA A 184 0.93 1.89 -12.37
CA ALA A 184 0.40 0.89 -11.45
C ALA A 184 -0.44 1.52 -10.33
N ALA A 185 0.04 2.58 -9.70
CA ALA A 185 -0.68 3.29 -8.65
C ALA A 185 -1.98 3.93 -9.14
N SER A 186 -2.00 4.44 -10.38
CA SER A 186 -3.21 4.96 -11.01
C SER A 186 -4.25 3.88 -11.25
N GLN A 187 -3.82 2.72 -11.75
CA GLN A 187 -4.70 1.56 -11.98
C GLN A 187 -5.25 1.00 -10.66
N ALA A 188 -4.40 0.79 -9.65
CA ALA A 188 -4.82 0.32 -8.33
C ALA A 188 -5.85 1.27 -7.69
N ARG A 189 -5.67 2.60 -7.86
CA ARG A 189 -6.62 3.60 -7.38
C ARG A 189 -7.95 3.54 -8.13
N ALA A 190 -7.92 3.45 -9.44
CA ALA A 190 -9.12 3.36 -10.27
C ALA A 190 -9.97 2.13 -9.94
N ASN A 191 -9.32 1.02 -9.60
CA ASN A 191 -9.96 -0.24 -9.25
C ASN A 191 -10.33 -0.36 -7.76
N GLY A 192 -9.96 0.60 -6.91
CA GLY A 192 -10.16 0.51 -5.46
C GLY A 192 -9.39 -0.65 -4.81
N THR A 193 -8.25 -1.07 -5.38
CA THR A 193 -7.51 -2.25 -4.96
C THR A 193 -6.74 -1.99 -3.66
N GLY A 194 -6.76 -2.99 -2.75
CA GLY A 194 -5.98 -3.01 -1.52
C GLY A 194 -6.29 -1.82 -0.60
N LEU A 195 -5.25 -1.09 -0.18
CA LEU A 195 -5.35 0.06 0.71
C LEU A 195 -6.30 1.16 0.21
N ARG A 196 -6.57 1.21 -1.11
CA ARG A 196 -7.46 2.22 -1.71
C ARG A 196 -8.94 1.96 -1.44
N GLY A 197 -9.31 0.69 -1.31
CA GLY A 197 -10.68 0.29 -0.94
C GLY A 197 -10.86 0.09 0.57
N ALA A 198 -9.79 -0.31 1.27
CA ALA A 198 -9.86 -0.73 2.67
C ALA A 198 -9.73 0.41 3.68
N CYS A 199 -9.05 1.49 3.32
CA CYS A 199 -8.74 2.56 4.28
C CYS A 199 -9.42 3.89 3.93
N PRO A 200 -9.84 4.71 4.94
CA PRO A 200 -10.40 6.04 4.70
C PRO A 200 -9.31 6.98 4.14
N LEU A 201 -9.67 7.83 3.18
CA LEU A 201 -8.77 8.87 2.68
C LEU A 201 -8.69 10.04 3.68
N PRO A 202 -7.53 10.70 3.80
CA PRO A 202 -6.27 10.52 3.06
C PRO A 202 -5.23 9.71 3.85
N PHE A 203 -4.60 8.70 3.22
CA PHE A 203 -3.43 7.99 3.78
C PHE A 203 -2.15 8.74 3.60
N GLN A 204 -2.21 10.02 3.48
CA GLN A 204 -1.02 10.74 3.08
C GLN A 204 -0.37 11.38 4.28
N LYS A 205 0.72 10.76 4.70
CA LYS A 205 1.91 11.57 5.05
C LYS A 205 3.15 10.89 4.59
#